data_3ac9d670e7d64c2e7b596c88b634bbb2
#
_entry.id   3ac9d670e7d64c2e7b596c88b634bbb2
#
_cell.length_a   1.000
_cell.length_b   1.000
_cell.length_c   1.000
_cell.angle_alpha   90.00
_cell.angle_beta   90.00
_cell.angle_gamma   90.00
#
_symmetry.space_group_name_H-M   'P 1'
#
loop_
_entity.id
_entity.type
_entity.pdbx_description
1 polymer ?
#
loop_
_entity_poly.entity_id
_entity_poly.type
_entity_poly.pdbx_seq_one_letter_code
_entity_poly.pdbx_strand_id
1 'polypeptide(L)'
;AHVRQVDAPTPARYNADPSRLHEASGCAGRLAVFAVRLDTFEKDEAAVFYIGSNDPDDLTAVRRHLLTAFERLPISGEYLHRDAFDIGDRYGKDTFLLIDRFGTDRVPAAFALKSRIDGWCERWGLRGLTDRVLQAVSGWLPDHLPPRLRDFRARYEHHLLLKVSAQDAGATRDFLDRFFAGREGAFFACDADEGRKAFLHRFAVAGAAVRYREVHRDAVEDIVALDVALRRDDRDWVETLPAALADTMVARLYYGHFFCHVFHQDYIVRRGTDPLAVEHALWKLLDARGAEYPAEHNVGHLYHAKPQLAAFYRGLDPTNTFNPGIGKTSKRADWKE
;
A
#
# COMPACT_ATOMS: atom_id res chain seq x y z
N ALA A 1 -15.81 -13.31 -4.55
CA ALA A 1 -16.87 -13.57 -3.58
C ALA A 1 -16.48 -13.18 -2.14
N HIS A 2 -15.26 -13.50 -1.68
CA HIS A 2 -14.83 -13.24 -0.30
C HIS A 2 -14.84 -11.75 0.11
N VAL A 3 -14.36 -10.87 -0.76
CA VAL A 3 -14.33 -9.42 -0.52
C VAL A 3 -15.72 -8.80 -0.37
N ARG A 4 -16.77 -9.44 -0.91
CA ARG A 4 -18.17 -8.99 -0.79
C ARG A 4 -18.77 -9.14 0.60
N GLN A 5 -18.15 -9.95 1.46
CA GLN A 5 -18.58 -10.14 2.86
C GLN A 5 -18.10 -8.95 3.71
N VAL A 6 -18.60 -7.76 3.42
CA VAL A 6 -18.14 -6.49 3.99
C VAL A 6 -18.31 -6.35 5.50
N ASP A 7 -19.11 -7.22 6.12
CA ASP A 7 -19.39 -7.25 7.56
C ASP A 7 -18.64 -8.39 8.28
N ALA A 8 -17.74 -9.08 7.59
CA ALA A 8 -16.99 -10.15 8.22
C ALA A 8 -15.87 -9.60 9.14
N PRO A 9 -15.72 -10.18 10.35
CA PRO A 9 -14.74 -9.71 11.34
C PRO A 9 -13.33 -10.23 11.08
N THR A 10 -12.99 -10.49 9.82
CA THR A 10 -11.67 -10.96 9.39
C THR A 10 -11.21 -10.20 8.14
N PRO A 11 -9.90 -10.13 7.87
CA PRO A 11 -9.37 -9.54 6.65
C PRO A 11 -9.85 -10.24 5.37
N ALA A 12 -9.80 -9.53 4.25
CA ALA A 12 -10.22 -10.04 2.94
C ALA A 12 -9.14 -10.91 2.25
N ARG A 13 -7.89 -10.82 2.68
CA ARG A 13 -6.75 -11.54 2.07
C ARG A 13 -6.63 -12.94 2.64
N TYR A 14 -6.36 -13.93 1.77
CA TYR A 14 -6.18 -15.32 2.19
C TYR A 14 -5.00 -15.52 3.15
N ASN A 15 -3.90 -14.82 2.92
CA ASN A 15 -2.71 -14.90 3.77
C ASN A 15 -2.85 -14.17 5.11
N ALA A 16 -3.84 -13.30 5.24
CA ALA A 16 -4.11 -12.54 6.46
C ALA A 16 -5.39 -12.97 7.17
N ASP A 17 -6.24 -13.77 6.54
CA ASP A 17 -7.43 -14.38 7.17
C ASP A 17 -7.06 -15.78 7.69
N PRO A 18 -6.98 -16.01 9.03
CA PRO A 18 -6.60 -17.31 9.59
C PRO A 18 -7.53 -18.46 9.17
N SER A 19 -8.76 -18.17 8.79
CA SER A 19 -9.72 -19.17 8.29
C SER A 19 -9.49 -19.56 6.83
N ARG A 20 -8.56 -18.89 6.13
CA ARG A 20 -8.32 -19.03 4.70
C ARG A 20 -6.89 -19.42 4.36
N LEU A 21 -6.04 -19.68 5.34
CA LEU A 21 -4.70 -20.20 5.11
C LEU A 21 -4.80 -21.54 4.38
N HIS A 22 -4.13 -21.63 3.22
CA HIS A 22 -4.26 -22.79 2.37
C HIS A 22 -3.04 -22.92 1.45
N GLU A 23 -2.36 -24.06 1.51
CA GLU A 23 -1.18 -24.38 0.68
C GLU A 23 -0.16 -23.23 0.63
N ALA A 24 0.08 -22.64 -0.57
CA ALA A 24 1.03 -21.56 -0.75
C ALA A 24 0.53 -20.21 -0.20
N SER A 25 -0.76 -20.05 0.08
CA SER A 25 -1.31 -18.83 0.65
C SER A 25 -0.91 -18.69 2.11
N GLY A 26 -0.09 -17.69 2.43
CA GLY A 26 0.43 -17.46 3.78
C GLY A 26 1.51 -18.44 4.23
N CYS A 27 2.09 -19.23 3.33
CA CYS A 27 3.08 -20.26 3.69
C CYS A 27 4.43 -19.70 4.14
N ALA A 28 4.72 -18.43 3.89
CA ALA A 28 5.99 -17.78 4.22
C ALA A 28 7.24 -18.58 3.83
N GLY A 29 7.19 -19.23 2.67
CA GLY A 29 8.31 -20.03 2.14
C GLY A 29 8.49 -21.40 2.84
N ARG A 30 7.47 -21.91 3.53
CA ARG A 30 7.47 -23.27 4.10
C ARG A 30 7.21 -24.37 3.08
N LEU A 31 7.05 -24.00 1.81
CA LEU A 31 6.86 -24.92 0.70
C LEU A 31 7.82 -24.59 -0.45
N ALA A 32 8.24 -25.62 -1.20
CA ALA A 32 8.81 -25.46 -2.52
C ALA A 32 7.67 -25.39 -3.54
N VAL A 33 7.44 -24.24 -4.13
CA VAL A 33 6.36 -24.03 -5.10
C VAL A 33 6.94 -24.19 -6.52
N PHE A 34 6.52 -25.24 -7.23
CA PHE A 34 6.97 -25.49 -8.61
C PHE A 34 6.04 -24.89 -9.67
N ALA A 35 4.75 -24.83 -9.36
CA ALA A 35 3.75 -24.25 -10.25
C ALA A 35 2.58 -23.67 -9.44
N VAL A 36 1.99 -22.60 -9.97
CA VAL A 36 0.78 -21.98 -9.41
C VAL A 36 -0.24 -21.89 -10.53
N ARG A 37 -1.46 -22.34 -10.25
CA ARG A 37 -2.61 -22.09 -11.12
C ARG A 37 -3.33 -20.85 -10.62
N LEU A 38 -3.45 -19.87 -11.52
CA LEU A 38 -4.17 -18.61 -11.27
C LEU A 38 -5.41 -18.53 -12.15
N ASP A 39 -6.50 -18.08 -11.59
CA ASP A 39 -7.67 -17.68 -12.38
C ASP A 39 -7.30 -16.42 -13.18
N THR A 40 -7.68 -16.42 -14.44
CA THR A 40 -7.50 -15.28 -15.33
C THR A 40 -8.86 -14.76 -15.79
N PHE A 41 -8.91 -13.48 -16.11
CA PHE A 41 -10.10 -12.80 -16.60
C PHE A 41 -9.79 -12.17 -17.95
N GLU A 42 -10.81 -12.05 -18.81
CA GLU A 42 -10.67 -11.29 -20.04
C GLU A 42 -10.28 -9.84 -19.72
N LYS A 43 -9.42 -9.27 -20.54
CA LYS A 43 -9.03 -7.88 -20.44
C LYS A 43 -10.13 -7.02 -21.02
N ASP A 44 -11.05 -6.59 -20.19
CA ASP A 44 -12.08 -5.63 -20.55
C ASP A 44 -11.53 -4.21 -20.72
N GLU A 45 -12.18 -3.43 -21.58
CA GLU A 45 -12.03 -1.98 -21.54
C GLU A 45 -12.48 -1.48 -20.16
N ALA A 46 -11.77 -0.51 -19.65
CA ALA A 46 -12.01 -0.01 -18.29
C ALA A 46 -12.27 1.49 -18.27
N ALA A 47 -13.14 1.91 -17.38
CA ALA A 47 -13.33 3.30 -17.00
C ALA A 47 -12.69 3.57 -15.63
N VAL A 48 -12.11 4.76 -15.46
CA VAL A 48 -11.53 5.21 -14.21
C VAL A 48 -12.31 6.41 -13.69
N PHE A 49 -12.66 6.35 -12.42
CA PHE A 49 -13.24 7.48 -11.68
C PHE A 49 -12.27 7.89 -10.57
N TYR A 50 -12.02 9.18 -10.45
CA TYR A 50 -11.24 9.76 -9.36
C TYR A 50 -12.21 10.40 -8.37
N ILE A 51 -12.17 9.96 -7.13
CA ILE A 51 -13.09 10.37 -6.06
C ILE A 51 -12.28 11.07 -4.99
N GLY A 52 -12.79 12.19 -4.47
CA GLY A 52 -12.21 12.92 -3.35
C GLY A 52 -13.24 13.22 -2.28
N SER A 53 -12.87 13.06 -1.02
CA SER A 53 -13.68 13.45 0.15
C SER A 53 -12.79 13.84 1.32
N ASN A 54 -13.32 14.68 2.22
CA ASN A 54 -12.73 14.97 3.53
C ASN A 54 -13.34 14.11 4.63
N ASP A 55 -14.37 13.32 4.30
CA ASP A 55 -15.02 12.38 5.19
C ASP A 55 -14.68 10.93 4.76
N PRO A 56 -13.91 10.16 5.57
CA PRO A 56 -13.62 8.76 5.26
C PRO A 56 -14.86 7.87 5.19
N ASP A 57 -15.95 8.25 5.86
CA ASP A 57 -17.21 7.50 5.79
C ASP A 57 -17.86 7.55 4.41
N ASP A 58 -17.64 8.59 3.63
CA ASP A 58 -18.04 8.63 2.22
C ASP A 58 -17.38 7.49 1.43
N LEU A 59 -16.07 7.31 1.59
CA LEU A 59 -15.34 6.23 0.91
C LEU A 59 -15.77 4.85 1.42
N THR A 60 -16.03 4.73 2.72
CA THR A 60 -16.60 3.51 3.32
C THR A 60 -17.95 3.16 2.66
N ALA A 61 -18.84 4.13 2.53
CA ALA A 61 -20.15 3.92 1.91
C ALA A 61 -20.03 3.55 0.43
N VAL A 62 -19.15 4.23 -0.33
CA VAL A 62 -18.85 3.90 -1.74
C VAL A 62 -18.32 2.47 -1.85
N ARG A 63 -17.33 2.08 -1.03
CA ARG A 63 -16.78 0.72 -1.00
C ARG A 63 -17.86 -0.32 -0.77
N ARG A 64 -18.65 -0.14 0.28
CA ARG A 64 -19.70 -1.09 0.67
C ARG A 64 -20.75 -1.24 -0.44
N HIS A 65 -21.19 -0.14 -1.02
CA HIS A 65 -22.18 -0.17 -2.11
C HIS A 65 -21.64 -0.92 -3.34
N LEU A 66 -20.44 -0.59 -3.80
CA LEU A 66 -19.83 -1.24 -4.96
C LEU A 66 -19.61 -2.74 -4.75
N LEU A 67 -19.23 -3.15 -3.55
CA LEU A 67 -18.97 -4.56 -3.23
C LEU A 67 -20.26 -5.38 -3.04
N THR A 68 -21.39 -4.78 -2.64
CA THR A 68 -22.60 -5.51 -2.30
C THR A 68 -23.71 -5.38 -3.33
N ALA A 69 -23.85 -4.22 -4.01
CA ALA A 69 -24.95 -3.92 -4.91
C ALA A 69 -24.63 -4.18 -6.40
N PHE A 70 -23.33 -4.12 -6.77
CA PHE A 70 -22.94 -4.35 -8.16
C PHE A 70 -22.77 -5.85 -8.44
N GLU A 71 -23.22 -6.30 -9.60
CA GLU A 71 -23.06 -7.69 -10.04
C GLU A 71 -21.58 -8.03 -10.25
N ARG A 72 -20.85 -7.18 -10.97
CA ARG A 72 -19.40 -7.30 -11.14
C ARG A 72 -18.65 -6.52 -10.09
N LEU A 73 -17.54 -7.09 -9.64
CA LEU A 73 -16.61 -6.37 -8.76
C LEU A 73 -15.85 -5.31 -9.56
N PRO A 74 -15.51 -4.18 -8.94
CA PRO A 74 -14.55 -3.26 -9.51
C PRO A 74 -13.23 -3.97 -9.84
N ILE A 75 -12.57 -3.53 -10.92
CA ILE A 75 -11.27 -4.07 -11.33
C ILE A 75 -10.21 -3.71 -10.30
N SER A 76 -10.21 -2.46 -9.81
CA SER A 76 -9.28 -1.98 -8.80
C SER A 76 -9.87 -0.78 -8.05
N GLY A 77 -9.46 -0.62 -6.80
CA GLY A 77 -9.72 0.57 -6.00
C GLY A 77 -8.50 0.89 -5.14
N GLU A 78 -7.81 1.96 -5.49
CA GLU A 78 -6.60 2.39 -4.83
C GLU A 78 -6.87 3.63 -3.99
N TYR A 79 -6.59 3.53 -2.71
CA TYR A 79 -6.66 4.66 -1.79
C TYR A 79 -5.35 5.42 -1.74
N LEU A 80 -5.45 6.73 -1.59
CA LEU A 80 -4.30 7.63 -1.42
C LEU A 80 -4.68 8.79 -0.50
N HIS A 81 -3.98 8.95 0.63
CA HIS A 81 -4.11 10.13 1.46
C HIS A 81 -3.33 11.32 0.88
N ARG A 82 -3.79 12.54 1.14
CA ARG A 82 -3.16 13.77 0.63
C ARG A 82 -1.67 13.88 0.97
N ASP A 83 -1.25 13.50 2.17
CA ASP A 83 0.18 13.54 2.56
C ASP A 83 1.01 12.59 1.70
N ALA A 84 0.48 11.40 1.41
CA ALA A 84 1.11 10.44 0.51
C ALA A 84 1.13 10.95 -0.93
N PHE A 85 0.05 11.61 -1.37
CA PHE A 85 0.00 12.29 -2.67
C PHE A 85 1.14 13.31 -2.79
N ASP A 86 1.32 14.19 -1.80
CA ASP A 86 2.32 15.26 -1.81
C ASP A 86 3.75 14.73 -1.81
N ILE A 87 4.01 13.71 -1.00
CA ILE A 87 5.33 13.06 -0.99
C ILE A 87 5.59 12.36 -2.32
N GLY A 88 4.60 11.69 -2.89
CA GLY A 88 4.69 11.09 -4.22
C GLY A 88 4.93 12.11 -5.33
N ASP A 89 4.21 13.23 -5.31
CA ASP A 89 4.37 14.32 -6.28
C ASP A 89 5.78 14.90 -6.26
N ARG A 90 6.32 15.13 -5.07
CA ARG A 90 7.62 15.77 -4.90
C ARG A 90 8.81 14.82 -5.02
N TYR A 91 8.73 13.63 -4.42
CA TYR A 91 9.86 12.71 -4.28
C TYR A 91 9.77 11.47 -5.17
N GLY A 92 8.64 11.26 -5.84
CA GLY A 92 8.41 10.20 -6.82
C GLY A 92 8.41 10.64 -8.28
N LYS A 93 8.55 11.94 -8.55
CA LYS A 93 8.36 12.56 -9.88
C LYS A 93 9.28 11.99 -10.97
N ASP A 94 10.55 11.78 -10.68
CA ASP A 94 11.51 11.21 -11.62
C ASP A 94 11.17 9.76 -11.96
N THR A 95 10.76 8.96 -10.97
CA THR A 95 10.27 7.59 -11.17
C THR A 95 8.98 7.58 -12.00
N PHE A 96 8.05 8.48 -11.68
CA PHE A 96 6.83 8.65 -12.47
C PHE A 96 7.17 8.94 -13.94
N LEU A 97 7.97 9.95 -14.21
CA LEU A 97 8.32 10.35 -15.57
C LEU A 97 9.12 9.28 -16.32
N LEU A 98 9.97 8.54 -15.63
CA LEU A 98 10.68 7.39 -16.19
C LEU A 98 9.69 6.32 -16.70
N ILE A 99 8.72 5.96 -15.88
CA ILE A 99 7.73 4.94 -16.23
C ILE A 99 6.78 5.47 -17.30
N ASP A 100 6.33 6.70 -17.17
CA ASP A 100 5.44 7.36 -18.13
C ASP A 100 6.02 7.39 -19.55
N ARG A 101 7.32 7.67 -19.65
CA ARG A 101 8.00 7.80 -20.93
C ARG A 101 8.54 6.48 -21.51
N PHE A 102 9.00 5.57 -20.67
CA PHE A 102 9.77 4.39 -21.09
C PHE A 102 9.14 3.05 -20.68
N GLY A 103 8.03 3.08 -19.96
CA GLY A 103 7.38 1.89 -19.44
C GLY A 103 8.07 1.28 -18.22
N THR A 104 7.45 0.26 -17.66
CA THR A 104 7.95 -0.44 -16.44
C THR A 104 9.17 -1.30 -16.69
N ASP A 105 9.39 -1.77 -17.93
CA ASP A 105 10.48 -2.68 -18.28
C ASP A 105 11.87 -2.07 -18.06
N ARG A 106 11.96 -0.73 -18.06
CA ARG A 106 13.23 -0.02 -17.83
C ARG A 106 13.53 0.22 -16.35
N VAL A 107 12.55 0.09 -15.48
CA VAL A 107 12.68 0.36 -14.04
C VAL A 107 13.77 -0.49 -13.37
N PRO A 108 13.83 -1.82 -13.58
CA PRO A 108 14.88 -2.65 -12.98
C PRO A 108 16.30 -2.22 -13.40
N ALA A 109 16.49 -1.87 -14.66
CA ALA A 109 17.79 -1.41 -15.17
C ALA A 109 18.19 -0.06 -14.57
N ALA A 110 17.24 0.89 -14.45
CA ALA A 110 17.48 2.20 -13.85
C ALA A 110 17.83 2.06 -12.34
N PHE A 111 17.12 1.21 -11.61
CA PHE A 111 17.42 0.94 -10.20
C PHE A 111 18.74 0.22 -9.99
N ALA A 112 19.10 -0.74 -10.88
CA ALA A 112 20.39 -1.40 -10.83
C ALA A 112 21.55 -0.42 -11.07
N LEU A 113 21.39 0.51 -12.02
CA LEU A 113 22.37 1.58 -12.27
C LEU A 113 22.49 2.51 -11.05
N LYS A 114 21.35 2.98 -10.51
CA LYS A 114 21.32 3.80 -9.29
C LYS A 114 22.05 3.10 -8.15
N SER A 115 21.74 1.83 -7.89
CA SER A 115 22.36 1.03 -6.81
C SER A 115 23.89 0.91 -6.96
N ARG A 116 24.40 0.77 -8.20
CA ARG A 116 25.85 0.77 -8.45
C ARG A 116 26.49 2.11 -8.12
N ILE A 117 25.84 3.20 -8.52
CA ILE A 117 26.33 4.56 -8.23
C ILE A 117 26.28 4.83 -6.73
N ASP A 118 25.20 4.44 -6.04
CA ASP A 118 25.06 4.54 -4.59
C ASP A 118 26.19 3.81 -3.87
N GLY A 119 26.46 2.55 -4.25
CA GLY A 119 27.56 1.77 -3.67
C GLY A 119 28.94 2.37 -3.92
N TRP A 120 29.14 3.08 -5.05
CA TRP A 120 30.37 3.82 -5.31
C TRP A 120 30.44 5.09 -4.43
N CYS A 121 29.38 5.88 -4.35
CA CYS A 121 29.31 7.06 -3.50
C CYS A 121 29.51 6.72 -2.00
N GLU A 122 28.93 5.61 -1.54
CA GLU A 122 29.08 5.15 -0.14
C GLU A 122 30.52 4.84 0.24
N ARG A 123 31.32 4.27 -0.69
CA ARG A 123 32.75 4.03 -0.46
C ARG A 123 33.55 5.30 -0.21
N TRP A 124 33.05 6.44 -0.70
CA TRP A 124 33.63 7.77 -0.49
C TRP A 124 32.95 8.54 0.64
N GLY A 125 32.09 7.90 1.44
CA GLY A 125 31.36 8.53 2.54
C GLY A 125 30.21 9.46 2.09
N LEU A 126 29.83 9.44 0.81
CA LEU A 126 28.84 10.33 0.21
C LEU A 126 27.44 9.66 0.18
N ARG A 127 26.99 9.17 1.31
CA ARG A 127 25.68 8.49 1.42
C ARG A 127 24.53 9.42 1.02
N GLY A 128 23.58 8.88 0.23
CA GLY A 128 22.38 9.60 -0.22
C GLY A 128 22.65 10.72 -1.22
N LEU A 129 23.90 10.85 -1.74
CA LEU A 129 24.22 11.89 -2.74
C LEU A 129 23.39 11.73 -4.01
N THR A 130 23.25 10.50 -4.51
CA THR A 130 22.48 10.20 -5.72
C THR A 130 21.03 10.66 -5.57
N ASP A 131 20.40 10.37 -4.44
CA ASP A 131 19.02 10.77 -4.17
C ASP A 131 18.86 12.29 -4.09
N ARG A 132 19.82 13.00 -3.48
CA ARG A 132 19.83 14.47 -3.42
C ARG A 132 20.00 15.10 -4.80
N VAL A 133 20.90 14.55 -5.61
CA VAL A 133 21.11 15.03 -6.99
C VAL A 133 19.87 14.77 -7.85
N LEU A 134 19.31 13.56 -7.80
CA LEU A 134 18.08 13.23 -8.52
C LEU A 134 16.92 14.10 -8.06
N GLN A 135 16.80 14.40 -6.77
CA GLN A 135 15.78 15.29 -6.25
C GLN A 135 15.96 16.73 -6.74
N ALA A 136 17.19 17.25 -6.79
CA ALA A 136 17.48 18.58 -7.32
C ALA A 136 17.11 18.65 -8.81
N VAL A 137 17.52 17.65 -9.60
CA VAL A 137 17.18 17.57 -11.04
C VAL A 137 15.66 17.43 -11.23
N SER A 138 14.99 16.62 -10.40
CA SER A 138 13.54 16.45 -10.45
C SER A 138 12.78 17.77 -10.29
N GLY A 139 13.32 18.71 -9.54
CA GLY A 139 12.73 20.06 -9.39
C GLY A 139 12.67 20.86 -10.70
N TRP A 140 13.52 20.56 -11.68
CA TRP A 140 13.55 21.24 -12.99
C TRP A 140 12.67 20.56 -14.04
N LEU A 141 12.19 19.35 -13.75
CA LEU A 141 11.32 18.62 -14.67
C LEU A 141 9.92 19.26 -14.72
N PRO A 142 9.22 19.20 -15.86
CA PRO A 142 7.89 19.76 -16.01
C PRO A 142 6.88 19.11 -15.05
N ASP A 143 5.75 19.78 -14.86
CA ASP A 143 4.63 19.20 -14.13
C ASP A 143 4.15 17.91 -14.82
N HIS A 144 3.88 16.88 -14.04
CA HIS A 144 3.57 15.55 -14.54
C HIS A 144 2.15 15.09 -14.21
N LEU A 145 1.47 15.78 -13.29
CA LEU A 145 0.12 15.40 -12.89
C LEU A 145 -0.93 16.24 -13.62
N PRO A 146 -2.04 15.62 -14.05
CA PRO A 146 -3.17 16.31 -14.65
C PRO A 146 -3.75 17.40 -13.74
N PRO A 147 -4.22 18.52 -14.31
CA PRO A 147 -4.75 19.64 -13.52
C PRO A 147 -5.93 19.24 -12.60
N ARG A 148 -6.82 18.34 -13.05
CA ARG A 148 -7.94 17.88 -12.23
C ARG A 148 -7.51 17.08 -11.01
N LEU A 149 -6.43 16.29 -11.10
CA LEU A 149 -5.87 15.60 -9.94
C LEU A 149 -5.33 16.62 -8.91
N ARG A 150 -4.67 17.68 -9.38
CA ARG A 150 -4.18 18.76 -8.51
C ARG A 150 -5.31 19.55 -7.86
N ASP A 151 -6.40 19.81 -8.58
CA ASP A 151 -7.59 20.46 -8.01
C ASP A 151 -8.17 19.58 -6.88
N PHE A 152 -8.34 18.28 -7.13
CA PHE A 152 -8.84 17.36 -6.11
C PHE A 152 -7.91 17.26 -4.91
N ARG A 153 -6.59 17.19 -5.13
CA ARG A 153 -5.60 17.24 -4.03
C ARG A 153 -5.73 18.52 -3.19
N ALA A 154 -5.99 19.65 -3.81
CA ALA A 154 -6.14 20.90 -3.08
C ALA A 154 -7.39 20.94 -2.19
N ARG A 155 -8.46 20.24 -2.60
CA ARG A 155 -9.78 20.25 -1.96
C ARG A 155 -9.99 19.14 -0.94
N TYR A 156 -9.40 17.96 -1.15
CA TYR A 156 -9.72 16.74 -0.40
C TYR A 156 -8.49 16.12 0.28
N GLU A 157 -8.73 15.47 1.41
CA GLU A 157 -7.71 14.69 2.12
C GLU A 157 -7.64 13.24 1.67
N HIS A 158 -8.79 12.66 1.33
CA HIS A 158 -8.90 11.26 0.96
C HIS A 158 -9.23 11.12 -0.51
N HIS A 159 -8.45 10.31 -1.22
CA HIS A 159 -8.61 10.06 -2.65
C HIS A 159 -8.81 8.57 -2.90
N LEU A 160 -9.76 8.23 -3.77
CA LEU A 160 -9.98 6.87 -4.24
C LEU A 160 -9.96 6.84 -5.77
N LEU A 161 -9.03 6.04 -6.29
CA LEU A 161 -8.92 5.73 -7.71
C LEU A 161 -9.74 4.47 -7.97
N LEU A 162 -10.90 4.62 -8.56
CA LEU A 162 -11.84 3.53 -8.84
C LEU A 162 -11.73 3.13 -10.31
N LYS A 163 -11.39 1.88 -10.57
CA LYS A 163 -11.36 1.29 -11.92
C LYS A 163 -12.44 0.22 -12.03
N VAL A 164 -13.33 0.37 -12.99
CA VAL A 164 -14.44 -0.55 -13.28
C VAL A 164 -14.41 -1.01 -14.73
N SER A 165 -15.10 -2.10 -15.06
CA SER A 165 -15.35 -2.46 -16.46
C SER A 165 -16.10 -1.33 -17.18
N ALA A 166 -15.81 -1.12 -18.46
CA ALA A 166 -16.54 -0.14 -19.29
C ALA A 166 -18.04 -0.39 -19.30
N GLN A 167 -18.46 -1.65 -19.17
CA GLN A 167 -19.88 -2.03 -19.10
C GLN A 167 -20.57 -1.49 -17.84
N ASP A 168 -19.83 -1.34 -16.73
CA ASP A 168 -20.37 -0.84 -15.46
C ASP A 168 -20.17 0.68 -15.28
N ALA A 169 -19.52 1.35 -16.25
CA ALA A 169 -19.17 2.77 -16.15
C ALA A 169 -20.39 3.67 -15.99
N GLY A 170 -21.48 3.41 -16.75
CA GLY A 170 -22.74 4.15 -16.64
C GLY A 170 -23.38 4.01 -15.28
N ALA A 171 -23.56 2.78 -14.81
CA ALA A 171 -24.15 2.50 -13.49
C ALA A 171 -23.29 3.08 -12.34
N THR A 172 -21.98 3.04 -12.49
CA THR A 172 -21.04 3.62 -11.51
C THR A 172 -21.18 5.14 -11.47
N ARG A 173 -21.23 5.80 -12.62
CA ARG A 173 -21.47 7.25 -12.70
C ARG A 173 -22.78 7.64 -12.04
N ASP A 174 -23.88 6.99 -12.41
CA ASP A 174 -25.23 7.26 -11.88
C ASP A 174 -25.27 7.07 -10.35
N PHE A 175 -24.56 6.08 -9.85
CA PHE A 175 -24.42 5.89 -8.42
C PHE A 175 -23.66 7.04 -7.77
N LEU A 176 -22.47 7.41 -8.29
CA LEU A 176 -21.64 8.46 -7.73
C LEU A 176 -22.31 9.83 -7.81
N ASP A 177 -23.03 10.14 -8.90
CA ASP A 177 -23.82 11.37 -9.05
C ASP A 177 -24.88 11.49 -7.97
N ARG A 178 -25.65 10.42 -7.73
CA ARG A 178 -26.66 10.40 -6.65
C ARG A 178 -26.03 10.44 -5.27
N PHE A 179 -24.92 9.73 -5.10
CA PHE A 179 -24.24 9.63 -3.78
C PHE A 179 -23.67 10.96 -3.34
N PHE A 180 -23.00 11.69 -4.24
CA PHE A 180 -22.39 12.98 -3.92
C PHE A 180 -23.34 14.17 -4.06
N ALA A 181 -24.57 13.96 -4.50
CA ALA A 181 -25.58 15.02 -4.52
C ALA A 181 -25.85 15.55 -3.09
N GLY A 182 -25.41 16.79 -2.82
CA GLY A 182 -25.54 17.42 -1.50
C GLY A 182 -24.48 17.02 -0.45
N ARG A 183 -23.40 16.33 -0.84
CA ARG A 183 -22.23 16.05 -0.02
C ARG A 183 -21.06 16.94 -0.41
N GLU A 184 -20.11 17.11 0.52
CA GLU A 184 -18.89 17.91 0.25
C GLU A 184 -17.89 17.16 -0.64
N GLY A 185 -17.92 15.82 -0.68
CA GLY A 185 -17.11 15.01 -1.58
C GLY A 185 -17.52 15.19 -3.04
N ALA A 186 -16.65 14.80 -3.96
CA ALA A 186 -16.90 14.84 -5.38
C ALA A 186 -16.15 13.74 -6.14
N PHE A 187 -16.48 13.58 -7.42
CA PHE A 187 -15.73 12.71 -8.31
C PHE A 187 -15.67 13.30 -9.74
N PHE A 188 -14.79 12.73 -10.53
CA PHE A 188 -14.81 12.90 -11.98
C PHE A 188 -14.45 11.61 -12.70
N ALA A 189 -15.00 11.41 -13.88
CA ALA A 189 -14.52 10.37 -14.77
C ALA A 189 -13.24 10.86 -15.45
N CYS A 190 -12.20 10.07 -15.32
CA CYS A 190 -10.92 10.33 -15.95
C CYS A 190 -11.01 10.05 -17.46
N ASP A 191 -10.31 10.85 -18.25
CA ASP A 191 -9.90 10.41 -19.57
C ASP A 191 -8.80 9.33 -19.47
N ALA A 192 -8.38 8.77 -20.60
CA ALA A 192 -7.40 7.68 -20.60
C ALA A 192 -6.04 8.08 -20.03
N ASP A 193 -5.58 9.30 -20.28
CA ASP A 193 -4.31 9.81 -19.77
C ASP A 193 -4.39 10.12 -18.27
N GLU A 194 -5.46 10.75 -17.82
CA GLU A 194 -5.69 11.03 -16.41
C GLU A 194 -5.78 9.75 -15.58
N GLY A 195 -6.55 8.77 -16.03
CA GLY A 195 -6.68 7.49 -15.34
C GLY A 195 -5.34 6.76 -15.24
N ARG A 196 -4.58 6.71 -16.33
CA ARG A 196 -3.25 6.10 -16.37
C ARG A 196 -2.29 6.82 -15.41
N LYS A 197 -2.26 8.15 -15.46
CA LYS A 197 -1.39 8.98 -14.60
C LYS A 197 -1.79 8.92 -13.12
N ALA A 198 -3.06 8.83 -12.80
CA ALA A 198 -3.53 8.67 -11.42
C ALA A 198 -2.98 7.37 -10.80
N PHE A 199 -3.12 6.24 -11.50
CA PHE A 199 -2.57 4.97 -11.03
C PHE A 199 -1.04 4.96 -10.99
N LEU A 200 -0.39 5.60 -11.95
CA LEU A 200 1.07 5.72 -11.96
C LEU A 200 1.56 6.58 -10.80
N HIS A 201 0.87 7.66 -10.47
CA HIS A 201 1.17 8.47 -9.29
C HIS A 201 1.06 7.64 -8.00
N ARG A 202 -0.04 6.90 -7.84
CA ARG A 202 -0.21 5.99 -6.70
C ARG A 202 0.94 4.96 -6.62
N PHE A 203 1.39 4.43 -7.75
CA PHE A 203 2.54 3.53 -7.80
C PHE A 203 3.85 4.23 -7.38
N ALA A 204 4.09 5.45 -7.84
CA ALA A 204 5.30 6.20 -7.53
C ALA A 204 5.43 6.57 -6.04
N VAL A 205 4.31 6.68 -5.32
CA VAL A 205 4.29 6.92 -3.86
C VAL A 205 5.07 5.86 -3.10
N ALA A 206 4.98 4.59 -3.49
CA ALA A 206 5.63 3.49 -2.78
C ALA A 206 7.16 3.65 -2.64
N GLY A 207 7.81 4.30 -3.62
CA GLY A 207 9.26 4.58 -3.55
C GLY A 207 9.61 5.95 -2.97
N ALA A 208 8.61 6.84 -2.85
CA ALA A 208 8.85 8.25 -2.52
C ALA A 208 9.29 8.46 -1.06
N ALA A 209 8.82 7.62 -0.13
CA ALA A 209 9.24 7.66 1.27
C ALA A 209 10.74 7.42 1.43
N VAL A 210 11.30 6.49 0.67
CA VAL A 210 12.75 6.19 0.68
C VAL A 210 13.54 7.40 0.21
N ARG A 211 13.11 8.04 -0.90
CA ARG A 211 13.73 9.27 -1.40
C ARG A 211 13.63 10.41 -0.38
N TYR A 212 12.47 10.55 0.26
CA TYR A 212 12.27 11.53 1.32
C TYR A 212 13.29 11.34 2.45
N ARG A 213 13.46 10.13 2.97
CA ARG A 213 14.44 9.81 4.01
C ARG A 213 15.86 10.18 3.59
N GLU A 214 16.26 9.79 2.37
CA GLU A 214 17.61 10.05 1.88
C GLU A 214 17.93 11.54 1.72
N VAL A 215 16.93 12.34 1.36
CA VAL A 215 17.07 13.80 1.23
C VAL A 215 17.08 14.50 2.60
N HIS A 216 16.32 13.97 3.57
CA HIS A 216 16.11 14.59 4.89
C HIS A 216 16.74 13.79 6.04
N ARG A 217 17.92 13.21 5.83
CA ARG A 217 18.61 12.37 6.82
C ARG A 217 18.95 13.07 8.14
N ASP A 218 18.98 14.38 8.15
CA ASP A 218 19.17 15.22 9.35
C ASP A 218 17.93 15.23 10.25
N ALA A 219 16.74 15.08 9.68
CA ALA A 219 15.46 15.08 10.38
C ALA A 219 14.84 13.68 10.54
N VAL A 220 15.28 12.70 9.74
CA VAL A 220 14.71 11.36 9.67
C VAL A 220 15.68 10.31 10.17
N GLU A 221 15.21 9.44 11.09
CA GLU A 221 15.96 8.28 11.55
C GLU A 221 15.82 7.12 10.58
N ASP A 222 14.59 6.65 10.38
CA ASP A 222 14.26 5.56 9.46
C ASP A 222 12.78 5.60 9.06
N ILE A 223 12.36 4.61 8.27
CA ILE A 223 10.97 4.39 7.87
C ILE A 223 10.50 3.07 8.50
N VAL A 224 9.38 3.13 9.22
CA VAL A 224 8.62 1.94 9.60
C VAL A 224 7.54 1.74 8.57
N ALA A 225 7.71 0.73 7.71
CA ALA A 225 6.78 0.40 6.64
C ALA A 225 5.95 -0.83 7.05
N LEU A 226 4.64 -0.66 7.17
CA LEU A 226 3.70 -1.71 7.55
C LEU A 226 2.72 -1.98 6.42
N ASP A 227 2.56 -3.26 6.09
CA ASP A 227 1.47 -3.76 5.26
C ASP A 227 0.39 -4.32 6.16
N VAL A 228 -0.74 -3.65 6.21
CA VAL A 228 -1.81 -3.93 7.17
C VAL A 228 -3.05 -4.40 6.46
N ALA A 229 -3.56 -5.56 6.81
CA ALA A 229 -4.89 -6.03 6.41
C ALA A 229 -5.86 -5.80 7.56
N LEU A 230 -6.76 -4.84 7.40
CA LEU A 230 -7.82 -4.58 8.35
C LEU A 230 -8.99 -5.56 8.15
N ARG A 231 -9.78 -5.73 9.20
CA ARG A 231 -11.04 -6.48 9.13
C ARG A 231 -11.95 -5.86 8.08
N ARG A 232 -12.76 -6.67 7.41
CA ARG A 232 -13.69 -6.17 6.37
C ARG A 232 -14.78 -5.27 6.92
N ASP A 233 -15.18 -5.48 8.18
CA ASP A 233 -16.17 -4.69 8.90
C ASP A 233 -15.60 -3.42 9.57
N ASP A 234 -14.28 -3.22 9.54
CA ASP A 234 -13.63 -2.05 10.12
C ASP A 234 -14.08 -0.78 9.39
N ARG A 235 -14.71 0.15 10.11
CA ARG A 235 -15.13 1.46 9.59
C ARG A 235 -14.12 2.54 9.93
N ASP A 236 -13.35 2.34 10.99
CA ASP A 236 -12.29 3.21 11.47
C ASP A 236 -10.95 2.91 10.80
N TRP A 237 -10.97 2.77 9.48
CA TRP A 237 -9.81 2.31 8.70
C TRP A 237 -8.72 3.37 8.55
N VAL A 238 -9.03 4.65 8.77
CA VAL A 238 -8.02 5.72 8.84
C VAL A 238 -7.35 5.68 10.20
N GLU A 239 -6.03 5.51 10.22
CA GLU A 239 -5.27 5.35 11.46
C GLU A 239 -5.22 6.65 12.27
N THR A 240 -5.76 6.62 13.47
CA THR A 240 -5.65 7.69 14.45
C THR A 240 -4.62 7.29 15.51
N LEU A 241 -3.48 7.96 15.50
CA LEU A 241 -2.40 7.67 16.44
C LEU A 241 -2.54 8.48 17.73
N PRO A 242 -2.21 7.90 18.90
CA PRO A 242 -2.00 8.67 20.13
C PRO A 242 -0.97 9.77 19.90
N ALA A 243 -1.19 10.97 20.48
CA ALA A 243 -0.32 12.14 20.26
C ALA A 243 1.15 11.83 20.52
N ALA A 244 1.48 11.16 21.63
CA ALA A 244 2.85 10.79 21.96
C ALA A 244 3.53 9.92 20.89
N LEU A 245 2.78 9.07 20.17
CA LEU A 245 3.30 8.27 19.07
C LEU A 245 3.38 9.10 17.79
N ALA A 246 2.38 9.92 17.51
CA ALA A 246 2.38 10.80 16.34
C ALA A 246 3.56 11.80 16.38
N ASP A 247 3.94 12.30 17.55
CA ASP A 247 5.06 13.22 17.73
C ASP A 247 6.43 12.59 17.42
N THR A 248 6.52 11.27 17.40
CA THR A 248 7.76 10.55 17.01
C THR A 248 7.96 10.49 15.50
N MET A 249 7.04 11.02 14.72
CA MET A 249 7.03 10.93 13.26
C MET A 249 7.18 12.31 12.62
N VAL A 250 7.82 12.34 11.47
CA VAL A 250 7.94 13.54 10.62
C VAL A 250 6.79 13.60 9.62
N ALA A 251 6.42 12.44 9.08
CA ALA A 251 5.33 12.28 8.13
C ALA A 251 4.76 10.86 8.18
N ARG A 252 3.56 10.70 7.65
CA ARG A 252 2.85 9.43 7.55
C ARG A 252 2.24 9.31 6.16
N LEU A 253 2.50 8.21 5.48
CA LEU A 253 1.95 7.95 4.16
C LEU A 253 0.94 6.82 4.27
N TYR A 254 -0.33 7.11 3.98
CA TYR A 254 -1.40 6.12 3.93
C TYR A 254 -1.88 5.97 2.50
N TYR A 255 -1.79 4.76 1.99
CA TYR A 255 -2.25 4.39 0.67
C TYR A 255 -2.49 2.88 0.62
N GLY A 256 -3.23 2.37 -0.35
CA GLY A 256 -3.45 0.92 -0.38
C GLY A 256 -4.61 0.45 -1.22
N HIS A 257 -4.86 -0.84 -1.13
CA HIS A 257 -5.89 -1.57 -1.86
C HIS A 257 -7.23 -1.49 -1.11
N PHE A 258 -8.02 -0.47 -1.42
CA PHE A 258 -9.16 -0.09 -0.61
C PHE A 258 -10.25 -1.16 -0.50
N PHE A 259 -10.55 -1.86 -1.59
CA PHE A 259 -11.64 -2.84 -1.58
C PHE A 259 -11.37 -4.05 -0.68
N CYS A 260 -10.14 -4.48 -0.57
CA CYS A 260 -9.76 -5.56 0.35
C CYS A 260 -9.25 -5.09 1.71
N HIS A 261 -9.32 -3.78 2.00
CA HIS A 261 -8.83 -3.17 3.23
C HIS A 261 -7.37 -3.54 3.56
N VAL A 262 -6.52 -3.55 2.52
CA VAL A 262 -5.07 -3.69 2.69
C VAL A 262 -4.42 -2.34 2.47
N PHE A 263 -3.72 -1.86 3.49
CA PHE A 263 -3.10 -0.54 3.49
C PHE A 263 -1.60 -0.65 3.67
N HIS A 264 -0.88 0.13 2.89
CA HIS A 264 0.53 0.42 3.10
C HIS A 264 0.60 1.66 3.97
N GLN A 265 1.25 1.54 5.10
CA GLN A 265 1.42 2.60 6.08
C GLN A 265 2.92 2.84 6.28
N ASP A 266 3.45 3.90 5.67
CA ASP A 266 4.85 4.29 5.86
C ASP A 266 4.92 5.41 6.89
N TYR A 267 5.58 5.13 8.01
CA TYR A 267 5.81 6.07 9.10
C TYR A 267 7.25 6.56 9.04
N ILE A 268 7.44 7.82 8.72
CA ILE A 268 8.76 8.45 8.63
C ILE A 268 9.18 8.88 10.04
N VAL A 269 10.05 8.11 10.67
CA VAL A 269 10.44 8.27 12.07
C VAL A 269 11.41 9.44 12.23
N ARG A 270 11.14 10.28 13.20
CA ARG A 270 11.94 11.46 13.54
C ARG A 270 13.33 11.06 14.03
N ARG A 271 14.33 11.84 13.65
CA ARG A 271 15.72 11.66 14.10
C ARG A 271 15.84 11.57 15.61
N GLY A 272 16.59 10.58 16.10
CA GLY A 272 16.79 10.32 17.53
C GLY A 272 15.69 9.49 18.18
N THR A 273 14.72 9.01 17.44
CA THR A 273 13.69 8.08 17.93
C THR A 273 14.05 6.65 17.53
N ASP A 274 13.83 5.68 18.41
CA ASP A 274 14.04 4.26 18.11
C ASP A 274 12.93 3.72 17.19
N PRO A 275 13.23 3.35 15.94
CA PRO A 275 12.23 2.86 15.00
C PRO A 275 11.57 1.55 15.43
N LEU A 276 12.31 0.66 16.14
CA LEU A 276 11.74 -0.60 16.63
C LEU A 276 10.74 -0.37 17.76
N ALA A 277 11.00 0.60 18.63
CA ALA A 277 10.04 0.97 19.67
C ALA A 277 8.75 1.55 19.06
N VAL A 278 8.87 2.37 18.00
CA VAL A 278 7.72 2.89 17.23
C VAL A 278 6.96 1.74 16.59
N GLU A 279 7.63 0.84 15.89
CA GLU A 279 7.02 -0.32 15.23
C GLU A 279 6.25 -1.20 16.23
N HIS A 280 6.85 -1.51 17.38
CA HIS A 280 6.19 -2.30 18.42
C HIS A 280 4.97 -1.59 19.02
N ALA A 281 5.00 -0.26 19.12
CA ALA A 281 3.84 0.51 19.57
C ALA A 281 2.69 0.46 18.54
N LEU A 282 3.01 0.56 17.25
CA LEU A 282 2.05 0.42 16.15
C LEU A 282 1.44 -0.99 16.13
N TRP A 283 2.22 -2.05 16.31
CA TRP A 283 1.70 -3.41 16.38
C TRP A 283 0.66 -3.59 17.48
N LYS A 284 0.87 -3.00 18.65
CA LYS A 284 -0.13 -3.06 19.75
C LYS A 284 -1.46 -2.40 19.37
N LEU A 285 -1.42 -1.27 18.64
CA LEU A 285 -2.63 -0.63 18.15
C LEU A 285 -3.35 -1.49 17.11
N LEU A 286 -2.61 -2.09 16.19
CA LEU A 286 -3.14 -2.97 15.16
C LEU A 286 -3.72 -4.26 15.75
N ASP A 287 -3.04 -4.86 16.73
CA ASP A 287 -3.54 -6.05 17.45
C ASP A 287 -4.86 -5.76 18.19
N ALA A 288 -4.97 -4.59 18.82
CA ALA A 288 -6.21 -4.17 19.51
C ALA A 288 -7.40 -4.04 18.55
N ARG A 289 -7.15 -3.76 17.26
CA ARG A 289 -8.17 -3.67 16.20
C ARG A 289 -8.44 -5.00 15.51
N GLY A 290 -7.70 -6.06 15.83
CA GLY A 290 -7.78 -7.33 15.13
C GLY A 290 -7.28 -7.27 13.69
N ALA A 291 -6.36 -6.36 13.39
CA ALA A 291 -5.67 -6.29 12.11
C ALA A 291 -4.62 -7.39 11.97
N GLU A 292 -4.31 -7.76 10.73
CA GLU A 292 -3.22 -8.69 10.43
C GLU A 292 -2.09 -7.95 9.69
N TYR A 293 -0.87 -8.27 10.07
CA TYR A 293 0.34 -7.73 9.48
C TYR A 293 1.49 -8.74 9.60
N PRO A 294 2.39 -8.82 8.62
CA PRO A 294 2.37 -8.13 7.34
C PRO A 294 1.34 -8.76 6.39
N ALA A 295 0.61 -7.94 5.63
CA ALA A 295 -0.41 -8.43 4.71
C ALA A 295 0.16 -8.87 3.35
N GLU A 296 1.19 -8.21 2.85
CA GLU A 296 1.79 -8.45 1.52
C GLU A 296 3.31 -8.58 1.55
N HIS A 297 4.00 -7.64 2.20
CA HIS A 297 5.46 -7.54 2.18
C HIS A 297 6.05 -7.77 3.57
N ASN A 298 7.37 -7.93 3.65
CA ASN A 298 8.13 -8.10 4.89
C ASN A 298 7.72 -9.32 5.73
N VAL A 299 7.10 -10.31 5.11
CA VAL A 299 6.73 -11.55 5.77
C VAL A 299 8.01 -12.25 6.24
N GLY A 300 8.20 -12.35 7.55
CA GLY A 300 9.18 -13.27 8.09
C GLY A 300 10.29 -12.72 8.96
N HIS A 301 10.59 -11.44 8.94
CA HIS A 301 11.80 -10.97 9.63
C HIS A 301 11.55 -10.37 11.01
N LEU A 302 10.58 -9.49 11.15
CA LEU A 302 10.38 -8.71 12.37
C LEU A 302 9.15 -9.16 13.17
N TYR A 303 8.07 -9.54 12.51
CA TYR A 303 6.81 -9.90 13.16
C TYR A 303 6.87 -11.23 13.92
N HIS A 304 5.93 -11.42 14.83
CA HIS A 304 5.67 -12.69 15.50
C HIS A 304 4.49 -13.40 14.82
N ALA A 305 4.72 -14.62 14.34
CA ALA A 305 3.61 -15.42 13.80
C ALA A 305 2.58 -15.70 14.92
N LYS A 306 1.33 -15.27 14.70
CA LYS A 306 0.22 -15.58 15.62
C LYS A 306 0.02 -17.08 15.70
N PRO A 307 -0.60 -17.60 16.78
CA PRO A 307 -0.68 -19.05 17.03
C PRO A 307 -1.20 -19.87 15.85
N GLN A 308 -2.25 -19.39 15.16
CA GLN A 308 -2.82 -20.08 13.99
C GLN A 308 -1.82 -20.13 12.82
N LEU A 309 -1.10 -19.05 12.59
CA LEU A 309 -0.10 -18.97 11.52
C LEU A 309 1.10 -19.87 11.84
N ALA A 310 1.59 -19.87 13.08
CA ALA A 310 2.66 -20.76 13.52
C ALA A 310 2.27 -22.24 13.42
N ALA A 311 1.02 -22.58 13.76
CA ALA A 311 0.48 -23.93 13.59
C ALA A 311 0.40 -24.34 12.12
N PHE A 312 0.00 -23.42 11.24
CA PHE A 312 -0.01 -23.62 9.80
C PHE A 312 1.38 -23.89 9.24
N TYR A 313 2.38 -23.11 9.63
CA TYR A 313 3.78 -23.33 9.25
C TYR A 313 4.28 -24.72 9.65
N ARG A 314 3.97 -25.14 10.88
CA ARG A 314 4.36 -26.47 11.38
C ARG A 314 3.64 -27.60 10.64
N GLY A 315 2.39 -27.38 10.24
CA GLY A 315 1.64 -28.33 9.42
C GLY A 315 2.20 -28.51 8.01
N LEU A 316 2.67 -27.40 7.39
CA LEU A 316 3.27 -27.44 6.06
C LEU A 316 4.67 -28.07 6.03
N ASP A 317 5.48 -27.80 7.05
CA ASP A 317 6.86 -28.27 7.16
C ASP A 317 7.13 -28.85 8.55
N PRO A 318 6.71 -30.11 8.82
CA PRO A 318 6.88 -30.73 10.13
C PRO A 318 8.34 -30.86 10.58
N THR A 319 9.28 -30.88 9.63
CA THR A 319 10.71 -31.01 9.92
C THR A 319 11.41 -29.68 10.15
N ASN A 320 10.71 -28.56 9.94
CA ASN A 320 11.28 -27.21 10.00
C ASN A 320 12.51 -27.03 9.10
N THR A 321 12.39 -27.53 7.87
CA THR A 321 13.50 -27.52 6.87
C THR A 321 13.53 -26.22 6.05
N PHE A 322 12.33 -25.70 5.68
CA PHE A 322 12.18 -24.51 4.86
C PHE A 322 12.04 -23.25 5.71
N ASN A 323 12.84 -22.24 5.46
CA ASN A 323 12.82 -20.95 6.17
C ASN A 323 12.69 -21.05 7.71
N PRO A 324 13.55 -21.81 8.41
CA PRO A 324 13.45 -21.95 9.86
C PRO A 324 13.61 -20.58 10.55
N GLY A 325 12.78 -20.31 11.56
CA GLY A 325 12.80 -19.06 12.31
C GLY A 325 11.94 -17.93 11.77
N ILE A 326 11.27 -18.14 10.62
CA ILE A 326 10.35 -17.12 10.08
C ILE A 326 9.19 -16.89 11.08
N GLY A 327 8.78 -15.62 11.23
CA GLY A 327 7.77 -15.26 12.22
C GLY A 327 8.22 -15.50 13.67
N LYS A 328 9.51 -15.41 13.96
CA LYS A 328 10.11 -15.69 15.28
C LYS A 328 9.83 -17.09 15.81
N THR A 329 9.57 -18.04 14.93
CA THR A 329 9.40 -19.47 15.28
C THR A 329 10.76 -20.14 15.50
N SER A 330 10.75 -21.44 15.91
CA SER A 330 11.98 -22.19 16.12
C SER A 330 12.88 -22.23 14.87
N LYS A 331 14.20 -22.12 15.09
CA LYS A 331 15.23 -22.30 14.05
C LYS A 331 15.77 -23.74 14.02
N ARG A 332 15.36 -24.61 14.94
CA ARG A 332 15.87 -25.97 15.08
C ARG A 332 15.02 -26.95 14.30
N ALA A 333 15.64 -28.03 13.82
CA ALA A 333 14.96 -29.14 13.16
C ALA A 333 13.84 -29.71 14.06
N ASP A 334 12.77 -30.21 13.42
CA ASP A 334 11.61 -30.79 14.08
C ASP A 334 10.97 -29.86 15.12
N TRP A 335 11.09 -28.54 14.94
CA TRP A 335 10.53 -27.51 15.82
C TRP A 335 10.94 -27.61 17.29
N LYS A 336 12.11 -28.19 17.57
CA LYS A 336 12.66 -28.23 18.93
C LYS A 336 12.84 -26.81 19.47
N GLU A 337 12.69 -26.64 20.77
CA GLU A 337 12.89 -25.37 21.49
C GLU A 337 14.37 -25.01 21.66
#